data_3978a93962bfc608b7117ee9e7370dcc
#
_entry.id   3978a93962bfc608b7117ee9e7370dcc
#
_cell.length_a   1.000
_cell.length_b   1.000
_cell.length_c   1.000
_cell.angle_alpha   90.00
_cell.angle_beta   90.00
_cell.angle_gamma   90.00
#
_symmetry.space_group_name_H-M   'P 1'
#
loop_
_entity.id
_entity.type
_entity.pdbx_description
1 polymer ?
#
loop_
_entity_poly.entity_id
_entity_poly.type
_entity_poly.pdbx_seq_one_letter_code
_entity_poly.pdbx_strand_id
1 'polypeptide(L)'
;MKKLVSLVLALALMLSCAAALADNVKMDKLTFQFVPSKDADVIIAGTANLPELVKKEMANLGYDIDEVDITVGTSYDATGEAMSAGSIDIGWLPGGTYALYSDDTDVILTATRNGLSNDSTNPADWNGEANATQKNGPQVTFYRALIYAAPSEYGKKLAEKVNNGEKLTWEDLDGAKWAVQKTSSSAGYIYPTMWLMENYDGKKISDLSNVIPLDSGYGTAFSYAAAESVDVIVCYADGRNDYEASWTLPTDQQDSTGKQGMGRTESIWNELNVIGVTEGIYNDTVAISKASP
;
A
#
# COMPACT_ATOMS: atom_id res chain seq x y z
N MET A 1 -37.84 -55.98 13.09
CA MET A 1 -36.64 -55.44 12.43
C MET A 1 -36.86 -54.04 11.81
N LYS A 2 -37.84 -53.81 10.92
CA LYS A 2 -38.05 -52.50 10.28
C LYS A 2 -38.29 -51.36 11.27
N LYS A 3 -39.02 -51.55 12.37
CA LYS A 3 -39.24 -50.50 13.40
C LYS A 3 -37.97 -50.16 14.22
N LEU A 4 -37.09 -51.14 14.44
CA LEU A 4 -35.83 -50.92 15.14
C LEU A 4 -34.83 -50.13 14.29
N VAL A 5 -34.79 -50.43 12.97
CA VAL A 5 -33.93 -49.71 11.99
C VAL A 5 -34.39 -48.25 11.85
N SER A 6 -35.74 -48.00 11.82
CA SER A 6 -36.26 -46.63 11.79
C SER A 6 -35.96 -45.84 13.05
N LEU A 7 -35.94 -46.49 14.20
CA LEU A 7 -35.61 -45.82 15.48
C LEU A 7 -34.10 -45.46 15.52
N VAL A 8 -33.25 -46.34 15.09
CA VAL A 8 -31.77 -46.11 14.99
C VAL A 8 -31.44 -45.00 13.98
N LEU A 9 -32.11 -44.98 12.82
CA LEU A 9 -31.95 -43.90 11.84
C LEU A 9 -32.43 -42.53 12.40
N ALA A 10 -33.56 -42.52 13.09
CA ALA A 10 -34.08 -41.31 13.73
C ALA A 10 -33.14 -40.79 14.86
N LEU A 11 -32.56 -41.71 15.66
CA LEU A 11 -31.57 -41.34 16.67
C LEU A 11 -30.28 -40.82 16.04
N ALA A 12 -29.81 -41.46 14.92
CA ALA A 12 -28.63 -41.00 14.21
C ALA A 12 -28.83 -39.61 13.56
N LEU A 13 -30.01 -39.36 13.00
CA LEU A 13 -30.40 -38.05 12.51
C LEU A 13 -30.52 -36.99 13.60
N MET A 14 -31.05 -37.34 14.79
CA MET A 14 -31.10 -36.43 15.92
C MET A 14 -29.71 -36.15 16.52
N LEU A 15 -28.81 -37.14 16.56
CA LEU A 15 -27.41 -36.94 16.95
C LEU A 15 -26.63 -36.07 15.93
N SER A 16 -26.92 -36.21 14.61
CA SER A 16 -26.29 -35.35 13.61
C SER A 16 -26.82 -33.90 13.63
N CYS A 17 -28.07 -33.68 14.06
CA CYS A 17 -28.60 -32.33 14.30
C CYS A 17 -28.08 -31.71 15.61
N ALA A 18 -27.73 -32.51 16.61
CA ALA A 18 -27.15 -32.01 17.88
C ALA A 18 -25.70 -31.52 17.71
N ALA A 19 -25.00 -32.01 16.69
CA ALA A 19 -23.66 -31.50 16.36
C ALA A 19 -23.67 -30.12 15.67
N ALA A 20 -24.87 -29.60 15.33
CA ALA A 20 -25.04 -28.27 14.73
C ALA A 20 -25.33 -27.15 15.73
N LEU A 21 -25.30 -27.46 17.06
CA LEU A 21 -25.44 -26.50 18.13
C LEU A 21 -24.14 -26.44 18.97
N ALA A 22 -23.00 -26.40 18.30
CA ALA A 22 -21.80 -25.95 18.99
C ALA A 22 -21.99 -24.47 19.31
N ASP A 23 -21.90 -24.10 20.58
CA ASP A 23 -21.87 -22.69 20.96
C ASP A 23 -20.77 -21.99 20.19
N ASN A 24 -21.04 -20.79 19.70
CA ASN A 24 -20.04 -19.99 19.02
C ASN A 24 -18.80 -19.82 19.93
N VAL A 25 -17.62 -19.88 19.33
CA VAL A 25 -16.37 -19.56 20.01
C VAL A 25 -16.40 -18.06 20.33
N LYS A 26 -16.38 -17.72 21.61
CA LYS A 26 -16.34 -16.32 22.05
C LYS A 26 -14.93 -15.78 21.96
N MET A 27 -14.83 -14.57 21.44
CA MET A 27 -13.60 -13.81 21.34
C MET A 27 -13.89 -12.37 21.81
N ASP A 28 -13.23 -11.91 22.86
CA ASP A 28 -13.48 -10.59 23.44
C ASP A 28 -13.10 -9.48 22.44
N LYS A 29 -11.94 -9.63 21.77
CA LYS A 29 -11.42 -8.62 20.85
C LYS A 29 -10.59 -9.24 19.73
N LEU A 30 -10.73 -8.68 18.52
CA LEU A 30 -9.87 -8.94 17.39
C LEU A 30 -9.27 -7.61 16.90
N THR A 31 -7.95 -7.52 16.83
CA THR A 31 -7.23 -6.29 16.52
C THR A 31 -6.67 -6.31 15.11
N PHE A 32 -6.90 -5.22 14.37
CA PHE A 32 -6.39 -5.01 13.02
C PHE A 32 -5.50 -3.77 12.99
N GLN A 33 -4.38 -3.85 12.27
CA GLN A 33 -3.56 -2.68 12.04
C GLN A 33 -3.13 -2.55 10.58
N PHE A 34 -3.27 -1.34 10.07
CA PHE A 34 -2.76 -0.96 8.75
C PHE A 34 -1.43 -0.23 8.92
N VAL A 35 -0.51 -0.44 7.98
CA VAL A 35 0.67 0.42 7.88
C VAL A 35 0.28 1.82 7.38
N PRO A 36 1.02 2.89 7.73
CA PRO A 36 0.71 4.26 7.33
C PRO A 36 1.10 4.52 5.86
N SER A 37 0.51 3.75 4.94
CA SER A 37 0.71 3.93 3.49
C SER A 37 -0.01 5.16 2.92
N LYS A 38 -1.04 5.64 3.64
CA LYS A 38 -1.78 6.89 3.43
C LYS A 38 -1.97 7.59 4.77
N ASP A 39 -2.52 8.80 4.75
CA ASP A 39 -2.87 9.51 5.97
C ASP A 39 -3.82 8.65 6.82
N ALA A 40 -3.59 8.59 8.13
CA ALA A 40 -4.31 7.69 9.03
C ALA A 40 -5.83 7.90 8.98
N ASP A 41 -6.28 9.15 8.91
CA ASP A 41 -7.71 9.49 8.84
C ASP A 41 -8.37 8.93 7.56
N VAL A 42 -7.63 8.90 6.45
CA VAL A 42 -8.10 8.34 5.17
C VAL A 42 -8.25 6.82 5.27
N ILE A 43 -7.31 6.15 5.94
CA ILE A 43 -7.37 4.70 6.16
C ILE A 43 -8.53 4.36 7.07
N ILE A 44 -8.67 5.04 8.21
CA ILE A 44 -9.75 4.82 9.17
C ILE A 44 -11.15 5.08 8.54
N ALA A 45 -11.28 6.17 7.80
CA ALA A 45 -12.53 6.46 7.09
C ALA A 45 -12.86 5.40 6.03
N GLY A 46 -11.86 4.92 5.30
CA GLY A 46 -12.00 3.88 4.27
C GLY A 46 -12.35 2.50 4.83
N THR A 47 -12.04 2.25 6.10
CA THR A 47 -12.27 0.96 6.79
C THR A 47 -13.41 1.00 7.79
N ALA A 48 -14.17 2.10 7.86
CA ALA A 48 -15.22 2.31 8.88
C ALA A 48 -16.27 1.18 8.96
N ASN A 49 -16.56 0.51 7.85
CA ASN A 49 -17.52 -0.61 7.79
C ASN A 49 -16.89 -1.99 8.04
N LEU A 50 -15.56 -2.09 8.11
CA LEU A 50 -14.86 -3.36 8.22
C LEU A 50 -15.15 -4.10 9.53
N PRO A 51 -15.25 -3.45 10.71
CA PRO A 51 -15.58 -4.13 11.96
C PRO A 51 -16.88 -4.93 11.89
N GLU A 52 -17.94 -4.34 11.39
CA GLU A 52 -19.25 -4.99 11.29
C GLU A 52 -19.25 -6.12 10.25
N LEU A 53 -18.52 -5.95 9.15
CA LEU A 53 -18.35 -7.01 8.14
C LEU A 53 -17.60 -8.20 8.73
N VAL A 54 -16.52 -7.97 9.45
CA VAL A 54 -15.74 -9.03 10.10
C VAL A 54 -16.59 -9.78 11.12
N LYS A 55 -17.26 -9.08 12.03
CA LYS A 55 -18.16 -9.71 13.01
C LYS A 55 -19.20 -10.59 12.36
N LYS A 56 -19.85 -10.07 11.31
CA LYS A 56 -20.90 -10.80 10.57
C LYS A 56 -20.35 -12.07 9.93
N GLU A 57 -19.23 -11.99 9.23
CA GLU A 57 -18.69 -13.17 8.54
C GLU A 57 -18.09 -14.18 9.51
N MET A 58 -17.47 -13.73 10.58
CA MET A 58 -16.97 -14.61 11.64
C MET A 58 -18.11 -15.31 12.40
N ALA A 59 -19.24 -14.62 12.62
CA ALA A 59 -20.43 -15.27 13.19
C ALA A 59 -20.98 -16.40 12.31
N ASN A 60 -20.93 -16.24 10.96
CA ASN A 60 -21.29 -17.30 10.02
C ASN A 60 -20.37 -18.52 10.11
N LEU A 61 -19.16 -18.34 10.63
CA LEU A 61 -18.15 -19.39 10.83
C LEU A 61 -18.18 -19.95 12.26
N GLY A 62 -19.09 -19.49 13.12
CA GLY A 62 -19.23 -19.97 14.50
C GLY A 62 -18.36 -19.21 15.51
N TYR A 63 -17.93 -18.01 15.20
CA TYR A 63 -17.22 -17.13 16.12
C TYR A 63 -18.10 -15.94 16.53
N ASP A 64 -18.11 -15.62 17.82
CA ASP A 64 -18.82 -14.47 18.40
C ASP A 64 -17.77 -13.48 18.94
N ILE A 65 -17.53 -12.42 18.16
CA ILE A 65 -16.50 -11.41 18.47
C ILE A 65 -17.15 -10.16 19.04
N ASP A 66 -16.82 -9.81 20.29
CA ASP A 66 -17.38 -8.66 20.98
C ASP A 66 -16.90 -7.33 20.38
N GLU A 67 -15.60 -7.21 20.11
CA GLU A 67 -14.98 -6.01 19.56
C GLU A 67 -14.04 -6.32 18.39
N VAL A 68 -14.14 -5.54 17.31
CA VAL A 68 -13.13 -5.48 16.25
C VAL A 68 -12.53 -4.08 16.22
N ASP A 69 -11.26 -3.96 16.56
CA ASP A 69 -10.54 -2.69 16.67
C ASP A 69 -9.61 -2.51 15.45
N ILE A 70 -9.72 -1.35 14.79
CA ILE A 70 -8.92 -1.02 13.63
C ILE A 70 -8.06 0.20 13.93
N THR A 71 -6.75 0.04 13.75
CA THR A 71 -5.78 1.09 13.99
C THR A 71 -4.84 1.27 12.80
N VAL A 72 -4.08 2.37 12.81
CA VAL A 72 -2.99 2.61 11.88
C VAL A 72 -1.70 2.72 12.67
N GLY A 73 -0.69 1.94 12.27
CA GLY A 73 0.62 1.97 12.91
C GLY A 73 1.35 3.29 12.68
N THR A 74 2.28 3.62 13.54
CA THR A 74 3.11 4.83 13.42
C THR A 74 4.19 4.70 12.33
N SER A 75 4.56 3.47 11.99
CA SER A 75 5.47 3.13 10.89
C SER A 75 5.18 1.71 10.40
N TYR A 76 5.79 1.33 9.28
CA TYR A 76 5.70 -0.03 8.74
C TYR A 76 6.27 -1.05 9.70
N ASP A 77 7.46 -0.75 10.24
CA ASP A 77 8.15 -1.63 11.20
C ASP A 77 7.39 -1.74 12.52
N ALA A 78 6.82 -0.63 13.02
CA ALA A 78 6.01 -0.65 14.25
C ALA A 78 4.79 -1.59 14.15
N THR A 79 4.17 -1.70 12.97
CA THR A 79 3.08 -2.66 12.75
C THR A 79 3.60 -4.10 12.78
N GLY A 80 4.73 -4.39 12.13
CA GLY A 80 5.36 -5.70 12.17
C GLY A 80 5.79 -6.11 13.59
N GLU A 81 6.41 -5.20 14.33
CA GLU A 81 6.81 -5.40 15.74
C GLU A 81 5.60 -5.68 16.63
N ALA A 82 4.50 -4.93 16.45
CA ALA A 82 3.28 -5.11 17.22
C ALA A 82 2.65 -6.50 16.97
N MET A 83 2.71 -7.00 15.73
CA MET A 83 2.28 -8.35 15.38
C MET A 83 3.20 -9.42 15.98
N SER A 84 4.52 -9.25 15.89
CA SER A 84 5.48 -10.16 16.51
C SER A 84 5.31 -10.25 18.03
N ALA A 85 4.97 -9.13 18.66
CA ALA A 85 4.69 -9.06 20.09
C ALA A 85 3.30 -9.61 20.48
N GLY A 86 2.43 -9.95 19.53
CA GLY A 86 1.07 -10.42 19.78
C GLY A 86 0.11 -9.33 20.29
N SER A 87 0.44 -8.05 20.11
CA SER A 87 -0.44 -6.94 20.48
C SER A 87 -1.40 -6.56 19.36
N ILE A 88 -1.15 -7.03 18.14
CA ILE A 88 -2.02 -6.93 16.96
C ILE A 88 -2.18 -8.32 16.36
N ASP A 89 -3.43 -8.72 16.12
CA ASP A 89 -3.77 -10.03 15.58
C ASP A 89 -3.58 -10.09 14.07
N ILE A 90 -4.08 -9.09 13.35
CA ILE A 90 -4.09 -9.05 11.88
C ILE A 90 -3.49 -7.74 11.38
N GLY A 91 -2.52 -7.84 10.46
CA GLY A 91 -1.85 -6.69 9.87
C GLY A 91 -1.92 -6.68 8.35
N TRP A 92 -2.11 -5.49 7.77
CA TRP A 92 -1.88 -5.24 6.35
C TRP A 92 -0.43 -4.79 6.17
N LEU A 93 0.42 -5.69 5.69
CA LEU A 93 1.86 -5.48 5.54
C LEU A 93 2.26 -5.54 4.07
N PRO A 94 2.99 -4.54 3.55
CA PRO A 94 3.71 -4.71 2.29
C PRO A 94 4.63 -5.92 2.33
N GLY A 95 4.84 -6.58 1.19
CA GLY A 95 5.64 -7.81 1.13
C GLY A 95 7.05 -7.66 1.71
N GLY A 96 7.69 -6.49 1.54
CA GLY A 96 8.99 -6.20 2.13
C GLY A 96 8.96 -6.14 3.67
N THR A 97 7.94 -5.52 4.24
CA THR A 97 7.74 -5.50 5.71
C THR A 97 7.40 -6.89 6.21
N TYR A 98 6.46 -7.60 5.55
CA TYR A 98 6.12 -8.98 5.93
C TYR A 98 7.36 -9.88 6.00
N ALA A 99 8.27 -9.79 5.02
CA ALA A 99 9.46 -10.62 4.98
C ALA A 99 10.36 -10.47 6.22
N LEU A 100 10.38 -9.30 6.86
CA LEU A 100 11.15 -9.03 8.08
C LEU A 100 10.53 -9.69 9.33
N TYR A 101 9.22 -9.95 9.30
CA TYR A 101 8.45 -10.47 10.45
C TYR A 101 7.80 -11.83 10.16
N SER A 102 8.23 -12.51 9.09
CA SER A 102 7.67 -13.79 8.63
C SER A 102 7.87 -14.95 9.63
N ASP A 103 8.84 -14.83 10.52
CA ASP A 103 9.03 -15.83 11.59
C ASP A 103 7.90 -15.82 12.62
N ASP A 104 7.25 -14.67 12.83
CA ASP A 104 6.23 -14.45 13.85
C ASP A 104 4.82 -14.28 13.25
N THR A 105 4.69 -14.30 11.93
CA THR A 105 3.42 -14.05 11.24
C THR A 105 3.19 -15.04 10.09
N ASP A 106 1.93 -15.33 9.77
CA ASP A 106 1.53 -16.12 8.61
C ASP A 106 0.63 -15.31 7.67
N VAL A 107 0.88 -15.39 6.36
CA VAL A 107 -0.03 -14.77 5.36
C VAL A 107 -1.30 -15.59 5.25
N ILE A 108 -2.45 -14.93 5.43
CA ILE A 108 -3.77 -15.56 5.29
C ILE A 108 -4.49 -15.11 4.03
N LEU A 109 -4.26 -13.87 3.54
CA LEU A 109 -4.85 -13.33 2.32
C LEU A 109 -3.86 -12.39 1.62
N THR A 110 -4.11 -12.11 0.36
CA THR A 110 -3.44 -11.05 -0.40
C THR A 110 -4.47 -9.99 -0.78
N ALA A 111 -4.14 -8.73 -0.53
CA ALA A 111 -4.99 -7.62 -0.94
C ALA A 111 -5.09 -7.54 -2.47
N THR A 112 -6.23 -7.07 -2.97
CA THR A 112 -6.40 -6.71 -4.37
C THR A 112 -6.68 -5.22 -4.49
N ARG A 113 -6.46 -4.67 -5.66
CA ARG A 113 -6.79 -3.27 -5.99
C ARG A 113 -7.34 -3.18 -7.41
N ASN A 114 -8.00 -2.08 -7.72
CA ASN A 114 -8.35 -1.81 -9.11
C ASN A 114 -7.08 -1.68 -9.94
N GLY A 115 -7.04 -2.39 -11.06
CA GLY A 115 -5.96 -2.25 -12.02
C GLY A 115 -5.98 -0.88 -12.69
N LEU A 116 -4.84 -0.49 -13.21
CA LEU A 116 -4.67 0.75 -13.98
C LEU A 116 -4.85 0.45 -15.47
N SER A 117 -5.20 1.45 -16.26
CA SER A 117 -5.25 1.32 -17.72
C SER A 117 -3.86 1.22 -18.35
N ASN A 118 -2.84 1.72 -17.65
CA ASN A 118 -1.45 1.70 -18.06
C ASN A 118 -0.64 0.77 -17.15
N ASP A 119 0.12 -0.15 -17.74
CA ASP A 119 1.08 -1.05 -17.08
C ASP A 119 2.40 -1.13 -17.86
N SER A 120 2.72 -0.08 -18.63
CA SER A 120 3.96 0.00 -19.40
C SER A 120 5.19 0.00 -18.49
N THR A 121 6.27 -0.60 -18.97
CA THR A 121 7.61 -0.50 -18.36
C THR A 121 8.41 0.70 -18.89
N ASN A 122 7.93 1.37 -19.94
CA ASN A 122 8.53 2.59 -20.47
C ASN A 122 8.00 3.81 -19.69
N PRO A 123 8.85 4.58 -19.00
CA PRO A 123 8.42 5.72 -18.18
C PRO A 123 7.72 6.81 -18.99
N ALA A 124 8.09 7.05 -20.25
CA ALA A 124 7.46 8.09 -21.07
C ALA A 124 5.96 7.84 -21.33
N ASP A 125 5.53 6.56 -21.34
CA ASP A 125 4.11 6.19 -21.53
C ASP A 125 3.20 6.59 -20.36
N TRP A 126 3.78 6.98 -19.24
CA TRP A 126 3.07 7.45 -18.03
C TRP A 126 2.91 8.97 -17.99
N ASN A 127 3.53 9.70 -18.90
CA ASN A 127 3.59 11.14 -18.87
C ASN A 127 2.48 11.79 -19.71
N GLY A 128 1.99 12.93 -19.25
CA GLY A 128 0.88 13.67 -19.85
C GLY A 128 -0.51 13.16 -19.42
N GLU A 129 -1.53 14.01 -19.57
CA GLU A 129 -2.91 13.70 -19.15
C GLU A 129 -3.55 12.58 -19.94
N ALA A 130 -3.20 12.43 -21.22
CA ALA A 130 -3.74 11.39 -22.09
C ALA A 130 -3.44 9.97 -21.59
N ASN A 131 -2.41 9.80 -20.77
CA ASN A 131 -2.00 8.53 -20.17
C ASN A 131 -2.34 8.44 -18.69
N ALA A 132 -3.17 9.33 -18.19
CA ALA A 132 -3.64 9.28 -16.82
C ALA A 132 -4.30 7.93 -16.54
N THR A 133 -3.94 7.32 -15.43
CA THR A 133 -4.38 5.98 -15.09
C THR A 133 -5.83 5.99 -14.63
N GLN A 134 -6.60 5.01 -15.07
CA GLN A 134 -7.99 4.88 -14.70
C GLN A 134 -8.14 4.15 -13.36
N LYS A 135 -9.06 4.65 -12.52
CA LYS A 135 -9.33 4.10 -11.18
C LYS A 135 -10.21 2.84 -11.18
N ASN A 136 -10.82 2.46 -12.31
CA ASN A 136 -11.85 1.43 -12.40
C ASN A 136 -11.43 0.27 -13.31
N GLY A 137 -10.21 -0.20 -13.15
CA GLY A 137 -9.73 -1.38 -13.83
C GLY A 137 -10.21 -2.70 -13.18
N PRO A 138 -9.91 -3.86 -13.78
CA PRO A 138 -10.14 -5.14 -13.14
C PRO A 138 -9.33 -5.25 -11.84
N GLN A 139 -9.76 -6.12 -10.93
CA GLN A 139 -8.99 -6.41 -9.72
C GLN A 139 -7.69 -7.11 -10.07
N VAL A 140 -6.58 -6.60 -9.54
CA VAL A 140 -5.23 -7.11 -9.77
C VAL A 140 -4.52 -7.39 -8.44
N THR A 141 -3.53 -8.28 -8.47
CA THR A 141 -2.75 -8.70 -7.30
C THR A 141 -1.36 -8.04 -7.25
N PHE A 142 -1.05 -7.17 -8.19
CA PHE A 142 0.23 -6.46 -8.24
C PHE A 142 0.04 -5.00 -8.67
N TYR A 143 1.06 -4.21 -8.47
CA TYR A 143 1.22 -2.83 -8.91
C TYR A 143 2.69 -2.55 -9.22
N ARG A 144 3.05 -1.36 -9.71
CA ARG A 144 4.44 -0.94 -9.90
C ARG A 144 4.77 0.21 -8.96
N ALA A 145 6.04 0.45 -8.70
CA ALA A 145 6.49 1.74 -8.22
C ALA A 145 6.91 2.62 -9.40
N LEU A 146 6.65 3.91 -9.25
CA LEU A 146 7.05 4.93 -10.20
C LEU A 146 8.06 5.86 -9.54
N ILE A 147 9.09 6.19 -10.29
CA ILE A 147 10.10 7.17 -9.93
C ILE A 147 9.73 8.45 -10.68
N TYR A 148 9.42 9.51 -9.94
CA TYR A 148 8.95 10.75 -10.49
C TYR A 148 10.01 11.84 -10.41
N ALA A 149 10.19 12.58 -11.50
CA ALA A 149 10.87 13.87 -11.50
C ALA A 149 9.91 14.94 -10.99
N ALA A 150 10.31 15.68 -9.96
CA ALA A 150 9.58 16.79 -9.39
C ALA A 150 9.68 18.05 -10.29
N PRO A 151 8.80 19.06 -10.11
CA PRO A 151 8.81 20.28 -10.92
C PRO A 151 9.98 21.25 -10.60
N SER A 152 10.98 20.82 -9.86
CA SER A 152 12.22 21.57 -9.65
C SER A 152 12.99 21.78 -10.98
N GLU A 153 13.93 22.72 -11.00
CA GLU A 153 14.74 22.96 -12.19
C GLU A 153 15.52 21.72 -12.64
N TYR A 154 16.05 20.95 -11.67
CA TYR A 154 16.78 19.74 -11.97
C TYR A 154 15.85 18.59 -12.40
N GLY A 155 14.74 18.41 -11.69
CA GLY A 155 13.73 17.38 -12.04
C GLY A 155 13.18 17.59 -13.45
N LYS A 156 12.90 18.84 -13.86
CA LYS A 156 12.47 19.16 -15.24
C LYS A 156 13.49 18.69 -16.30
N LYS A 157 14.81 18.83 -16.03
CA LYS A 157 15.85 18.34 -16.93
C LYS A 157 15.85 16.82 -17.06
N LEU A 158 15.60 16.10 -15.96
CA LEU A 158 15.45 14.64 -15.97
C LEU A 158 14.24 14.21 -16.80
N ALA A 159 13.10 14.87 -16.56
CA ALA A 159 11.85 14.62 -17.27
C ALA A 159 11.98 14.89 -18.77
N GLU A 160 12.63 15.98 -19.16
CA GLU A 160 12.88 16.33 -20.57
C GLU A 160 13.69 15.24 -21.29
N LYS A 161 14.79 14.75 -20.69
CA LYS A 161 15.58 13.65 -21.25
C LYS A 161 14.72 12.42 -21.52
N VAL A 162 13.95 11.97 -20.51
CA VAL A 162 13.12 10.77 -20.64
C VAL A 162 12.02 10.96 -21.67
N ASN A 163 11.36 12.09 -21.70
CA ASN A 163 10.29 12.40 -22.67
C ASN A 163 10.84 12.52 -24.12
N ASN A 164 12.11 12.85 -24.28
CA ASN A 164 12.82 12.83 -25.56
C ASN A 164 13.35 11.43 -25.94
N GLY A 165 13.12 10.40 -25.13
CA GLY A 165 13.58 9.04 -25.37
C GLY A 165 15.05 8.80 -25.00
N GLU A 166 15.67 9.73 -24.27
CA GLU A 166 17.02 9.58 -23.77
C GLU A 166 17.06 8.74 -22.49
N LYS A 167 18.11 7.94 -22.33
CA LYS A 167 18.34 7.24 -21.05
C LYS A 167 19.06 8.17 -20.08
N LEU A 168 18.59 8.18 -18.83
CA LEU A 168 19.30 8.84 -17.73
C LEU A 168 20.60 8.08 -17.43
N THR A 169 21.66 8.82 -17.12
CA THR A 169 22.89 8.25 -16.60
C THR A 169 22.86 8.15 -15.09
N TRP A 170 23.84 7.42 -14.51
CA TRP A 170 23.98 7.42 -13.05
C TRP A 170 24.22 8.83 -12.49
N GLU A 171 25.04 9.62 -13.17
CA GLU A 171 25.34 11.01 -12.77
C GLU A 171 24.11 11.91 -12.79
N ASP A 172 23.18 11.69 -13.72
CA ASP A 172 21.88 12.37 -13.73
C ASP A 172 21.07 12.07 -12.46
N LEU A 173 21.07 10.82 -12.00
CA LEU A 173 20.32 10.38 -10.83
C LEU A 173 21.03 10.74 -9.53
N ASP A 174 22.35 10.59 -9.46
CA ASP A 174 23.17 10.93 -8.30
C ASP A 174 23.23 12.45 -8.04
N GLY A 175 23.14 13.25 -9.10
CA GLY A 175 23.05 14.70 -9.01
C GLY A 175 21.72 15.21 -8.45
N ALA A 176 20.68 14.40 -8.45
CA ALA A 176 19.33 14.74 -7.99
C ALA A 176 19.19 14.57 -6.48
N LYS A 177 18.31 15.36 -5.87
CA LYS A 177 17.89 15.22 -4.48
C LYS A 177 16.63 14.36 -4.40
N TRP A 178 16.75 13.19 -3.78
CA TRP A 178 15.69 12.18 -3.69
C TRP A 178 14.96 12.24 -2.36
N ALA A 179 13.64 12.09 -2.38
CA ALA A 179 12.86 11.75 -1.19
C ALA A 179 12.34 10.31 -1.32
N VAL A 180 12.70 9.48 -0.36
CA VAL A 180 12.38 8.04 -0.36
C VAL A 180 11.75 7.62 0.97
N GLN A 181 10.94 6.57 0.95
CA GLN A 181 10.36 5.98 2.15
C GLN A 181 11.41 5.17 2.93
N LYS A 182 11.02 4.63 4.10
CA LYS A 182 11.85 3.70 4.89
C LYS A 182 12.24 2.47 4.08
N THR A 183 13.34 1.87 4.47
CA THR A 183 13.95 0.69 3.79
C THR A 183 13.04 -0.54 3.72
N SER A 184 12.03 -0.64 4.58
CA SER A 184 11.01 -1.69 4.58
C SER A 184 9.85 -1.45 3.60
N SER A 185 9.78 -0.26 2.97
CA SER A 185 8.72 0.08 2.00
C SER A 185 9.01 -0.54 0.63
N SER A 186 8.10 -1.41 0.15
CA SER A 186 8.23 -2.05 -1.17
C SER A 186 8.33 -1.01 -2.29
N ALA A 187 7.33 -0.15 -2.46
CA ALA A 187 7.28 0.83 -3.55
C ALA A 187 8.14 2.08 -3.29
N GLY A 188 8.40 2.40 -2.03
CA GLY A 188 9.12 3.63 -1.67
C GLY A 188 10.62 3.46 -1.52
N TYR A 189 11.13 2.20 -1.53
CA TYR A 189 12.57 1.95 -1.34
C TYR A 189 13.06 0.67 -2.02
N ILE A 190 12.47 -0.49 -1.72
CA ILE A 190 13.02 -1.80 -2.12
C ILE A 190 13.04 -1.92 -3.65
N TYR A 191 11.89 -1.80 -4.30
CA TYR A 191 11.80 -1.94 -5.75
C TYR A 191 12.48 -0.81 -6.53
N PRO A 192 12.42 0.47 -6.11
CA PRO A 192 13.29 1.50 -6.67
C PRO A 192 14.79 1.20 -6.53
N THR A 193 15.23 0.60 -5.41
CA THR A 193 16.62 0.13 -5.27
C THR A 193 16.94 -0.97 -6.28
N MET A 194 16.05 -1.96 -6.44
CA MET A 194 16.23 -3.02 -7.44
C MET A 194 16.28 -2.45 -8.87
N TRP A 195 15.40 -1.50 -9.18
CA TRP A 195 15.42 -0.81 -10.47
C TRP A 195 16.75 -0.09 -10.74
N LEU A 196 17.32 0.59 -9.74
CA LEU A 196 18.66 1.18 -9.86
C LEU A 196 19.73 0.10 -10.10
N MET A 197 19.68 -1.01 -9.35
CA MET A 197 20.65 -2.10 -9.51
C MET A 197 20.61 -2.71 -10.90
N GLU A 198 19.44 -2.88 -11.47
CA GLU A 198 19.26 -3.47 -12.81
C GLU A 198 19.71 -2.54 -13.94
N ASN A 199 19.55 -1.23 -13.78
CA ASN A 199 19.78 -0.27 -14.85
C ASN A 199 21.12 0.47 -14.74
N TYR A 200 21.80 0.44 -13.56
CA TYR A 200 22.99 1.24 -13.26
C TYR A 200 24.07 0.42 -12.53
N ASP A 201 24.50 -0.69 -13.11
CA ASP A 201 25.64 -1.50 -12.69
C ASP A 201 25.63 -1.88 -11.18
N GLY A 202 24.48 -2.27 -10.67
CA GLY A 202 24.30 -2.69 -9.25
C GLY A 202 24.24 -1.54 -8.24
N LYS A 203 24.15 -0.30 -8.69
CA LYS A 203 23.97 0.88 -7.82
C LYS A 203 22.65 0.83 -7.08
N LYS A 204 22.60 1.42 -5.89
CA LYS A 204 21.46 1.40 -4.96
C LYS A 204 21.07 2.81 -4.54
N ILE A 205 19.92 2.97 -3.93
CA ILE A 205 19.51 4.22 -3.28
C ILE A 205 20.55 4.67 -2.24
N SER A 206 21.18 3.73 -1.52
CA SER A 206 22.22 4.04 -0.55
C SER A 206 23.53 4.58 -1.17
N ASP A 207 23.71 4.46 -2.47
CA ASP A 207 24.89 4.99 -3.19
C ASP A 207 24.64 6.39 -3.76
N LEU A 208 23.40 6.90 -3.67
CA LEU A 208 23.06 8.26 -4.09
C LEU A 208 23.59 9.29 -3.09
N SER A 209 24.12 10.40 -3.62
CA SER A 209 24.72 11.46 -2.81
C SER A 209 23.73 12.27 -1.96
N ASN A 210 22.48 12.40 -2.41
CA ASN A 210 21.49 13.28 -1.80
C ASN A 210 20.14 12.57 -1.61
N VAL A 211 19.96 11.91 -0.46
CA VAL A 211 18.74 11.17 -0.12
C VAL A 211 18.13 11.71 1.16
N ILE A 212 16.84 12.02 1.14
CA ILE A 212 16.02 12.36 2.31
C ILE A 212 15.12 11.17 2.62
N PRO A 213 15.36 10.45 3.72
CA PRO A 213 14.44 9.45 4.20
C PRO A 213 13.18 10.11 4.78
N LEU A 214 12.00 9.57 4.45
CA LEU A 214 10.71 10.02 4.97
C LEU A 214 10.22 9.07 6.06
N ASP A 215 9.81 9.63 7.18
CA ASP A 215 9.26 8.89 8.32
C ASP A 215 7.73 8.82 8.29
N SER A 216 7.10 9.64 7.47
CA SER A 216 5.65 9.72 7.25
C SER A 216 5.31 9.29 5.83
N GLY A 217 4.04 8.93 5.59
CA GLY A 217 3.58 8.40 4.31
C GLY A 217 3.89 9.27 3.08
N TYR A 218 3.44 8.84 1.92
CA TYR A 218 3.77 9.47 0.63
C TYR A 218 3.33 10.93 0.49
N GLY A 219 2.36 11.40 1.29
CA GLY A 219 1.92 12.81 1.29
C GLY A 219 3.07 13.79 1.47
N THR A 220 4.03 13.49 2.34
CA THR A 220 5.23 14.31 2.54
C THR A 220 6.12 14.36 1.29
N ALA A 221 6.25 13.24 0.56
CA ALA A 221 7.01 13.22 -0.69
C ALA A 221 6.39 14.17 -1.74
N PHE A 222 5.06 14.10 -1.91
CA PHE A 222 4.33 14.98 -2.82
C PHE A 222 4.42 16.45 -2.41
N SER A 223 4.32 16.75 -1.10
CA SER A 223 4.50 18.11 -0.59
C SER A 223 5.91 18.64 -0.86
N TYR A 224 6.95 17.82 -0.72
CA TYR A 224 8.33 18.20 -1.02
C TYR A 224 8.54 18.43 -2.53
N ALA A 225 7.92 17.60 -3.38
CA ALA A 225 7.94 17.79 -4.81
C ALA A 225 7.23 19.10 -5.20
N ALA A 226 6.03 19.35 -4.67
CA ALA A 226 5.28 20.57 -4.93
C ALA A 226 6.02 21.84 -4.49
N ALA A 227 6.75 21.77 -3.37
CA ALA A 227 7.60 22.86 -2.87
C ALA A 227 8.96 22.97 -3.59
N GLU A 228 9.22 22.13 -4.60
CA GLU A 228 10.49 22.07 -5.35
C GLU A 228 11.73 21.87 -4.43
N SER A 229 11.53 21.27 -3.26
CA SER A 229 12.58 21.04 -2.26
C SER A 229 13.36 19.75 -2.50
N VAL A 230 12.86 18.90 -3.41
CA VAL A 230 13.49 17.68 -3.92
C VAL A 230 13.33 17.62 -5.43
N ASP A 231 14.16 16.81 -6.09
CA ASP A 231 14.16 16.63 -7.55
C ASP A 231 13.49 15.32 -7.97
N VAL A 232 13.53 14.32 -7.10
CA VAL A 232 12.98 12.99 -7.37
C VAL A 232 12.21 12.49 -6.16
N ILE A 233 11.04 11.91 -6.42
CA ILE A 233 10.27 11.15 -5.41
C ILE A 233 9.93 9.77 -5.95
N VAL A 234 9.66 8.83 -5.06
CA VAL A 234 9.23 7.47 -5.40
C VAL A 234 7.88 7.16 -4.74
N CYS A 235 6.98 6.52 -5.48
CA CYS A 235 5.66 6.17 -4.99
C CYS A 235 5.09 4.96 -5.76
N TYR A 236 4.03 4.34 -5.22
CA TYR A 236 3.23 3.35 -5.95
C TYR A 236 2.55 3.96 -7.19
N ALA A 237 2.30 3.17 -8.20
CA ALA A 237 1.57 3.55 -9.40
C ALA A 237 0.03 3.54 -9.16
N ASP A 238 -0.76 4.53 -9.57
CA ASP A 238 -0.24 5.86 -9.86
C ASP A 238 -0.59 6.80 -8.71
N GLY A 239 0.42 7.18 -7.93
CA GLY A 239 0.22 8.04 -6.76
C GLY A 239 -0.37 9.41 -7.10
N ARG A 240 -0.17 9.90 -8.34
CA ARG A 240 -0.74 11.18 -8.80
C ARG A 240 -2.27 11.23 -8.67
N ASN A 241 -2.95 10.09 -8.86
CA ASN A 241 -4.41 10.01 -8.67
C ASN A 241 -4.87 10.41 -7.26
N ASP A 242 -4.07 10.10 -6.25
CA ASP A 242 -4.41 10.36 -4.86
C ASP A 242 -4.15 11.82 -4.45
N TYR A 243 -3.32 12.55 -5.20
CA TYR A 243 -2.92 13.93 -4.90
C TYR A 243 -3.36 14.95 -5.96
N GLU A 244 -4.04 14.54 -7.03
CA GLU A 244 -4.50 15.41 -8.11
C GLU A 244 -5.35 16.57 -7.60
N ALA A 245 -6.32 16.27 -6.73
CA ALA A 245 -7.22 17.28 -6.19
C ALA A 245 -6.52 18.31 -5.29
N SER A 246 -5.55 17.84 -4.47
CA SER A 246 -4.80 18.72 -3.56
C SER A 246 -3.64 19.44 -4.24
N TRP A 247 -3.15 18.98 -5.40
CA TRP A 247 -1.98 19.54 -6.06
C TRP A 247 -2.11 21.02 -6.40
N THR A 248 -3.23 21.41 -7.03
CA THR A 248 -3.49 22.81 -7.41
C THR A 248 -4.29 23.59 -6.38
N LEU A 249 -4.76 22.93 -5.31
CA LEU A 249 -5.52 23.61 -4.27
C LEU A 249 -4.62 24.57 -3.48
N PRO A 250 -5.09 25.78 -3.10
CA PRO A 250 -4.34 26.71 -2.24
C PRO A 250 -3.87 26.03 -0.94
N THR A 251 -2.71 26.47 -0.45
CA THR A 251 -2.07 25.86 0.73
C THR A 251 -2.81 26.10 2.06
N ASP A 252 -3.80 26.96 2.08
CA ASP A 252 -4.68 27.21 3.23
C ASP A 252 -6.02 26.44 3.15
N GLN A 253 -6.19 25.56 2.15
CA GLN A 253 -7.39 24.77 1.91
C GLN A 253 -7.08 23.26 1.99
N GLN A 254 -8.12 22.47 2.19
CA GLN A 254 -8.05 21.00 2.16
C GLN A 254 -8.99 20.48 1.05
N ASP A 255 -8.59 19.38 0.42
CA ASP A 255 -9.43 18.66 -0.53
C ASP A 255 -10.58 17.90 0.19
N SER A 256 -11.47 17.29 -0.58
CA SER A 256 -12.60 16.51 -0.04
C SER A 256 -12.19 15.26 0.78
N THR A 257 -10.92 14.89 0.75
CA THR A 257 -10.34 13.80 1.53
C THR A 257 -9.53 14.28 2.73
N GLY A 258 -9.49 15.60 2.97
CA GLY A 258 -8.76 16.23 4.08
C GLY A 258 -7.28 16.49 3.80
N LYS A 259 -6.78 16.23 2.56
CA LYS A 259 -5.39 16.53 2.22
C LYS A 259 -5.19 18.03 2.01
N GLN A 260 -4.11 18.54 2.59
CA GLN A 260 -3.72 19.94 2.45
C GLN A 260 -3.37 20.28 1.00
N GLY A 261 -3.84 21.43 0.53
CA GLY A 261 -3.51 21.98 -0.78
C GLY A 261 -2.00 22.25 -0.91
N MET A 262 -1.47 22.04 -2.10
CA MET A 262 -0.03 22.18 -2.41
C MET A 262 0.31 23.44 -3.18
N GLY A 263 -0.70 24.21 -3.62
CA GLY A 263 -0.54 25.54 -4.20
C GLY A 263 0.10 25.59 -5.58
N ARG A 264 0.11 24.45 -6.31
CA ARG A 264 0.64 24.43 -7.68
C ARG A 264 -0.34 25.10 -8.66
N THR A 265 0.16 25.57 -9.78
CA THR A 265 -0.64 26.24 -10.82
C THR A 265 -0.95 25.36 -12.02
N GLU A 266 -0.11 24.36 -12.25
CA GLU A 266 -0.27 23.41 -13.34
C GLU A 266 -0.74 22.06 -12.81
N SER A 267 -1.29 21.24 -13.70
CA SER A 267 -1.73 19.87 -13.38
C SER A 267 -0.57 19.00 -12.90
N ILE A 268 -0.83 18.14 -11.91
CA ILE A 268 0.15 17.13 -11.44
C ILE A 268 0.65 16.24 -12.60
N TRP A 269 -0.19 16.00 -13.61
CA TRP A 269 0.15 15.20 -14.78
C TRP A 269 1.17 15.88 -15.68
N ASN A 270 1.21 17.20 -15.69
CA ASN A 270 2.18 17.99 -16.45
C ASN A 270 3.47 18.21 -15.67
N GLU A 271 3.37 18.36 -14.35
CA GLU A 271 4.50 18.77 -13.52
C GLU A 271 5.30 17.59 -12.93
N LEU A 272 4.63 16.48 -12.61
CA LEU A 272 5.26 15.31 -11.97
C LEU A 272 5.42 14.17 -13.00
N ASN A 273 6.55 14.15 -13.67
CA ASN A 273 6.81 13.21 -14.76
C ASN A 273 7.48 11.93 -14.26
N VAL A 274 7.05 10.79 -14.79
CA VAL A 274 7.67 9.49 -14.51
C VAL A 274 8.99 9.39 -15.29
N ILE A 275 10.06 9.05 -14.59
CA ILE A 275 11.41 8.86 -15.14
C ILE A 275 11.93 7.44 -14.95
N GLY A 276 11.23 6.61 -14.20
CA GLY A 276 11.53 5.20 -14.01
C GLY A 276 10.31 4.41 -13.57
N VAL A 277 10.24 3.15 -13.99
CA VAL A 277 9.16 2.21 -13.68
C VAL A 277 9.79 0.92 -13.20
N THR A 278 9.35 0.42 -12.05
CA THR A 278 9.89 -0.84 -11.49
C THR A 278 9.18 -2.06 -12.07
N GLU A 279 9.74 -3.24 -11.82
CA GLU A 279 9.02 -4.49 -11.96
C GLU A 279 7.74 -4.53 -11.09
N GLY A 280 6.88 -5.52 -11.35
CA GLY A 280 5.63 -5.70 -10.61
C GLY A 280 5.85 -6.04 -9.15
N ILE A 281 5.16 -5.33 -8.27
CA ILE A 281 5.17 -5.50 -6.81
C ILE A 281 3.87 -6.20 -6.42
N TYR A 282 3.92 -7.35 -5.78
CA TYR A 282 2.70 -7.95 -5.23
C TYR A 282 2.05 -7.01 -4.22
N ASN A 283 0.69 -7.00 -4.23
CA ASN A 283 -0.07 -6.22 -3.26
C ASN A 283 0.23 -6.66 -1.84
N ASP A 284 -0.15 -5.82 -0.88
CA ASP A 284 0.07 -6.06 0.53
C ASP A 284 -0.53 -7.40 0.97
N THR A 285 0.17 -8.06 1.86
CA THR A 285 -0.32 -9.25 2.54
C THR A 285 -1.30 -8.85 3.64
N VAL A 286 -2.30 -9.70 3.87
CA VAL A 286 -3.02 -9.72 5.13
C VAL A 286 -2.43 -10.87 5.93
N ALA A 287 -1.72 -10.54 6.99
CA ALA A 287 -1.02 -11.49 7.81
C ALA A 287 -1.67 -11.61 9.20
N ILE A 288 -1.62 -12.80 9.78
CA ILE A 288 -2.03 -13.05 11.15
C ILE A 288 -0.79 -13.25 12.02
N SER A 289 -0.80 -12.72 13.23
CA SER A 289 0.23 -13.00 14.25
C SER A 289 0.15 -14.45 14.69
N LYS A 290 1.29 -15.15 14.80
CA LYS A 290 1.36 -16.50 15.40
C LYS A 290 1.08 -16.51 16.90
N ALA A 291 1.13 -15.35 17.54
CA ALA A 291 0.75 -15.18 18.94
C ALA A 291 -0.75 -14.89 19.13
N SER A 292 -1.51 -14.73 18.03
CA SER A 292 -2.97 -14.53 18.07
C SER A 292 -3.68 -15.79 18.57
N PRO A 293 -4.79 -15.66 19.32
CA PRO A 293 -5.51 -16.79 19.93
C PRO A 293 -6.16 -17.72 18.89
#